data_8673c138369d912c63c8589545ea862f
#
_entry.id   8673c138369d912c63c8589545ea862f
#
_cell.length_a   1.000
_cell.length_b   1.000
_cell.length_c   1.000
_cell.angle_alpha   90.00
_cell.angle_beta   90.00
_cell.angle_gamma   90.00
#
_symmetry.space_group_name_H-M   'P 1'
#
loop_
_entity.id
_entity.type
_entity.pdbx_description
1 polymer ?
#
loop_
_entity_poly.entity_id
_entity_poly.type
_entity_poly.pdbx_seq_one_letter_code
_entity_poly.pdbx_strand_id
1 'polypeptide(L)'
;AMAVLTRSSEQLLARHDQARAIQVAETVISSEQASAGQQRVAWTVLAHAHFDLQDYLQAESAYQQVRQRMSPTSKNYNAINERLAASIYKQGEAAQASGDTVAAVDHYQRVRQATPDASIVATAEFDAAAGLLAMQDWTEATAVLERFRNNYPNDPRQGEVTRRLAMAYLAKAQPLQAAREFERIGRGHADPKLRREALWQAAELYTTAERYPAAVGLYRDYVKQFPRPLEQAVEARQHIVLHHQRTNNIREQQRWLNDIIQADQHSGTQRTDRTRYLAAHAQLTLAGHAHQQYRHTSLTLPLKKSLATKKRLMDNALQQYDHAAGYGISEVTTAATYHTAQIYSQLGEALLQSQR
;
A
#
# COMPACT_ATOMS: atom_id res chain seq x y z
N ALA A 1 31.98 47.28 31.03
CA ALA A 1 30.70 47.68 30.39
C ALA A 1 30.03 46.48 29.71
N MET A 2 30.68 45.81 28.74
CA MET A 2 30.04 44.73 27.94
C MET A 2 29.58 43.52 28.78
N ALA A 3 30.35 43.07 29.76
CA ALA A 3 29.93 41.99 30.68
C ALA A 3 28.66 42.32 31.47
N VAL A 4 28.46 43.57 31.86
CA VAL A 4 27.24 44.01 32.55
C VAL A 4 26.05 44.00 31.59
N LEU A 5 26.21 44.53 30.40
CA LEU A 5 25.13 44.52 29.36
C LEU A 5 24.72 43.09 28.97
N THR A 6 25.70 42.19 28.75
CA THR A 6 25.42 40.79 28.49
C THR A 6 24.58 40.16 29.59
N ARG A 7 24.99 40.32 30.85
CA ARG A 7 24.23 39.80 32.00
C ARG A 7 22.86 40.47 32.14
N SER A 8 22.76 41.78 31.85
CA SER A 8 21.47 42.49 31.84
C SER A 8 20.52 41.92 30.81
N SER A 9 20.98 41.62 29.60
CA SER A 9 20.12 41.02 28.54
C SER A 9 19.58 39.63 28.94
N GLU A 10 20.41 38.79 29.60
CA GLU A 10 19.96 37.51 30.15
C GLU A 10 18.90 37.68 31.26
N GLN A 11 19.12 38.64 32.15
CA GLN A 11 18.16 38.93 33.24
C GLN A 11 16.83 39.47 32.72
N LEU A 12 16.84 40.33 31.70
CA LEU A 12 15.64 40.84 31.04
C LEU A 12 14.85 39.73 30.39
N LEU A 13 15.53 38.83 29.65
CA LEU A 13 14.91 37.65 29.05
C LEU A 13 14.26 36.76 30.12
N ALA A 14 14.99 36.49 31.23
CA ALA A 14 14.46 35.69 32.33
C ALA A 14 13.24 36.33 33.05
N ARG A 15 13.06 37.64 32.92
CA ARG A 15 11.90 38.38 33.43
C ARG A 15 10.80 38.55 32.40
N HIS A 16 10.91 37.91 31.23
CA HIS A 16 9.97 38.04 30.11
C HIS A 16 9.85 39.47 29.56
N ASP A 17 10.91 40.27 29.63
CA ASP A 17 10.99 41.57 28.97
C ASP A 17 11.79 41.43 27.69
N GLN A 18 11.15 40.77 26.69
CA GLN A 18 11.79 40.42 25.41
C GLN A 18 12.24 41.68 24.66
N ALA A 19 11.44 42.74 24.65
CA ALA A 19 11.76 43.95 23.89
C ALA A 19 13.07 44.63 24.39
N ARG A 20 13.22 44.78 25.70
CA ARG A 20 14.45 45.31 26.26
C ARG A 20 15.62 44.33 26.18
N ALA A 21 15.35 43.02 26.31
CA ALA A 21 16.40 42.00 26.15
C ALA A 21 17.02 42.07 24.75
N ILE A 22 16.18 42.21 23.69
CA ILE A 22 16.60 42.40 22.31
C ILE A 22 17.46 43.64 22.16
N GLN A 23 16.99 44.80 22.62
CA GLN A 23 17.71 46.09 22.50
C GLN A 23 19.10 46.04 23.14
N VAL A 24 19.19 45.44 24.36
CA VAL A 24 20.48 45.32 25.07
C VAL A 24 21.38 44.30 24.39
N ALA A 25 20.83 43.17 23.89
CA ALA A 25 21.60 42.17 23.18
C ALA A 25 22.18 42.73 21.87
N GLU A 26 21.41 43.49 21.09
CA GLU A 26 21.86 44.17 19.87
C GLU A 26 23.01 45.14 20.16
N THR A 27 22.94 45.89 21.29
CA THR A 27 24.04 46.76 21.71
C THR A 27 25.33 45.99 21.96
N VAL A 28 25.25 44.79 22.56
CA VAL A 28 26.42 43.94 22.77
C VAL A 28 26.93 43.37 21.42
N ILE A 29 26.06 42.95 20.53
CA ILE A 29 26.41 42.38 19.21
C ILE A 29 27.13 43.42 18.34
N SER A 30 26.68 44.67 18.37
CA SER A 30 27.23 45.77 17.56
C SER A 30 28.57 46.32 18.11
N SER A 31 28.95 45.94 19.30
CA SER A 31 30.15 46.46 19.94
C SER A 31 31.42 45.68 19.58
N GLU A 32 32.42 46.36 18.99
CA GLU A 32 33.75 45.80 18.77
C GLU A 32 34.48 45.39 20.05
N GLN A 33 34.08 45.92 21.19
CA GLN A 33 34.66 45.61 22.49
C GLN A 33 34.08 44.31 23.13
N ALA A 34 33.05 43.74 22.52
CA ALA A 34 32.46 42.51 23.02
C ALA A 34 33.31 41.28 22.61
N SER A 35 33.68 40.47 23.60
CA SER A 35 34.36 39.20 23.31
C SER A 35 33.45 38.25 22.54
N ALA A 36 34.04 37.27 21.83
CA ALA A 36 33.29 36.23 21.13
C ALA A 36 32.30 35.47 22.05
N GLY A 37 32.66 35.26 23.30
CA GLY A 37 31.78 34.67 24.31
C GLY A 37 30.57 35.56 24.65
N GLN A 38 30.78 36.86 24.80
CA GLN A 38 29.70 37.82 25.05
C GLN A 38 28.78 37.97 23.83
N GLN A 39 29.33 38.05 22.64
CA GLN A 39 28.53 38.06 21.39
C GLN A 39 27.68 36.79 21.28
N ARG A 40 28.24 35.60 21.55
CA ARG A 40 27.47 34.35 21.52
C ARG A 40 26.32 34.38 22.52
N VAL A 41 26.54 34.87 23.77
CA VAL A 41 25.44 34.99 24.73
C VAL A 41 24.38 35.97 24.25
N ALA A 42 24.77 37.13 23.73
CA ALA A 42 23.85 38.12 23.20
C ALA A 42 23.03 37.58 22.03
N TRP A 43 23.64 36.85 21.07
CA TRP A 43 22.94 36.16 20.02
C TRP A 43 21.96 35.08 20.54
N THR A 44 22.31 34.40 21.65
CA THR A 44 21.43 33.41 22.29
C THR A 44 20.21 34.09 22.89
N VAL A 45 20.40 35.23 23.57
CA VAL A 45 19.30 36.04 24.13
C VAL A 45 18.39 36.52 23.03
N LEU A 46 18.95 37.06 21.92
CA LEU A 46 18.20 37.52 20.77
C LEU A 46 17.37 36.40 20.17
N ALA A 47 17.96 35.22 19.95
CA ALA A 47 17.29 34.06 19.39
C ALA A 47 16.10 33.59 20.26
N HIS A 48 16.30 33.50 21.58
CA HIS A 48 15.23 33.13 22.51
C HIS A 48 14.11 34.16 22.54
N ALA A 49 14.47 35.46 22.61
CA ALA A 49 13.51 36.55 22.68
C ALA A 49 12.61 36.57 21.40
N HIS A 50 13.21 36.48 20.22
CA HIS A 50 12.44 36.40 18.97
C HIS A 50 11.56 35.15 18.90
N PHE A 51 12.08 33.99 19.35
CA PHE A 51 11.29 32.75 19.39
C PHE A 51 10.05 32.91 20.31
N ASP A 52 10.22 33.49 21.49
CA ASP A 52 9.12 33.73 22.43
C ASP A 52 8.10 34.75 21.89
N LEU A 53 8.54 35.71 21.07
CA LEU A 53 7.69 36.66 20.37
C LEU A 53 7.08 36.07 19.09
N GLN A 54 7.33 34.80 18.79
CA GLN A 54 6.88 34.13 17.57
C GLN A 54 7.45 34.69 16.26
N ASP A 55 8.50 35.51 16.36
CA ASP A 55 9.27 35.98 15.19
C ASP A 55 10.29 34.91 14.78
N TYR A 56 9.79 33.85 14.23
CA TYR A 56 10.59 32.64 13.97
C TYR A 56 11.66 32.84 12.90
N LEU A 57 11.48 33.81 11.99
CA LEU A 57 12.49 34.14 10.98
C LEU A 57 13.72 34.77 11.64
N GLN A 58 13.52 35.76 12.52
CA GLN A 58 14.63 36.38 13.26
C GLN A 58 15.24 35.39 14.26
N ALA A 59 14.43 34.57 14.89
CA ALA A 59 14.90 33.49 15.76
C ALA A 59 15.83 32.51 15.02
N GLU A 60 15.44 32.06 13.84
CA GLU A 60 16.28 31.20 12.95
C GLU A 60 17.62 31.86 12.67
N SER A 61 17.60 33.11 12.19
CA SER A 61 18.80 33.88 11.89
C SER A 61 19.74 33.99 13.11
N ALA A 62 19.19 34.34 14.26
CA ALA A 62 19.97 34.46 15.48
C ALA A 62 20.54 33.12 15.98
N TYR A 63 19.76 32.02 15.94
CA TYR A 63 20.27 30.67 16.27
C TYR A 63 21.37 30.20 15.31
N GLN A 64 21.31 30.54 14.04
CA GLN A 64 22.40 30.27 13.09
C GLN A 64 23.68 31.00 13.49
N GLN A 65 23.57 32.27 13.95
CA GLN A 65 24.72 33.05 14.44
C GLN A 65 25.31 32.44 15.72
N VAL A 66 24.46 31.91 16.62
CA VAL A 66 24.93 31.18 17.82
C VAL A 66 25.71 29.94 17.38
N ARG A 67 25.13 29.10 16.50
CA ARG A 67 25.72 27.86 16.05
C ARG A 67 27.09 28.06 15.38
N GLN A 68 27.23 29.08 14.53
CA GLN A 68 28.50 29.43 13.88
C GLN A 68 29.61 29.79 14.87
N ARG A 69 29.23 30.26 16.08
CA ARG A 69 30.16 30.66 17.14
C ARG A 69 30.36 29.58 18.21
N MET A 70 29.88 28.35 17.92
CA MET A 70 30.01 27.19 18.83
C MET A 70 30.84 26.09 18.23
N SER A 71 31.58 25.35 19.04
CA SER A 71 32.15 24.08 18.61
C SER A 71 31.04 23.03 18.55
N PRO A 72 31.01 22.18 17.51
CA PRO A 72 30.09 21.04 17.42
C PRO A 72 30.16 20.08 18.62
N THR A 73 31.31 20.06 19.32
CA THR A 73 31.53 19.24 20.54
C THR A 73 31.06 19.89 21.82
N SER A 74 30.56 21.14 21.77
CA SER A 74 30.09 21.82 22.95
C SER A 74 28.82 21.21 23.53
N LYS A 75 28.71 21.16 24.84
CA LYS A 75 27.58 20.56 25.57
C LYS A 75 26.21 21.07 25.13
N ASN A 76 26.12 22.34 24.73
CA ASN A 76 24.85 22.98 24.37
C ASN A 76 24.60 23.00 22.84
N TYR A 77 25.48 22.43 22.01
CA TYR A 77 25.35 22.48 20.55
C TYR A 77 24.05 21.83 20.08
N ASN A 78 23.72 20.65 20.60
CA ASN A 78 22.48 19.96 20.28
C ASN A 78 21.24 20.76 20.70
N ALA A 79 21.27 21.40 21.86
CA ALA A 79 20.14 22.23 22.30
C ALA A 79 19.88 23.41 21.34
N ILE A 80 20.95 24.03 20.84
CA ILE A 80 20.83 25.10 19.83
C ILE A 80 20.34 24.56 18.51
N ASN A 81 20.80 23.38 18.06
CA ASN A 81 20.26 22.72 16.86
C ASN A 81 18.76 22.41 16.98
N GLU A 82 18.30 21.90 18.13
CA GLU A 82 16.86 21.67 18.37
C GLU A 82 16.04 22.96 18.28
N ARG A 83 16.56 24.07 18.85
CA ARG A 83 15.90 25.38 18.80
C ARG A 83 15.89 25.97 17.37
N LEU A 84 16.98 25.81 16.62
CA LEU A 84 17.06 26.20 15.21
C LEU A 84 16.06 25.41 14.39
N ALA A 85 16.01 24.08 14.56
CA ALA A 85 15.04 23.22 13.91
C ALA A 85 13.60 23.64 14.21
N ALA A 86 13.30 23.91 15.48
CA ALA A 86 11.98 24.36 15.92
C ALA A 86 11.60 25.72 15.29
N SER A 87 12.56 26.65 15.14
CA SER A 87 12.30 27.95 14.51
C SER A 87 11.91 27.79 13.02
N ILE A 88 12.60 26.93 12.28
CA ILE A 88 12.28 26.65 10.88
C ILE A 88 10.94 25.91 10.77
N TYR A 89 10.71 24.92 11.63
CA TYR A 89 9.44 24.18 11.64
C TYR A 89 8.25 25.08 11.94
N LYS A 90 8.38 26.01 12.90
CA LYS A 90 7.33 26.99 13.25
C LYS A 90 7.01 27.97 12.11
N GLN A 91 7.97 28.32 11.27
CA GLN A 91 7.68 29.07 10.04
C GLN A 91 6.78 28.26 9.09
N GLY A 92 7.03 26.94 8.98
CA GLY A 92 6.18 26.05 8.21
C GLY A 92 4.75 25.95 8.75
N GLU A 93 4.59 25.83 10.09
CA GLU A 93 3.25 25.85 10.72
C GLU A 93 2.52 27.20 10.49
N ALA A 94 3.24 28.31 10.55
CA ALA A 94 2.65 29.64 10.29
C ALA A 94 2.21 29.78 8.82
N ALA A 95 3.03 29.32 7.87
CA ALA A 95 2.70 29.29 6.45
C ALA A 95 1.48 28.38 6.18
N GLN A 96 1.44 27.21 6.79
CA GLN A 96 0.29 26.30 6.68
C GLN A 96 -1.00 26.91 7.24
N ALA A 97 -0.92 27.58 8.38
CA ALA A 97 -2.06 28.26 9.01
C ALA A 97 -2.59 29.42 8.16
N SER A 98 -1.73 30.09 7.39
CA SER A 98 -2.14 31.12 6.41
C SER A 98 -2.63 30.55 5.07
N GLY A 99 -2.57 29.24 4.87
CA GLY A 99 -2.97 28.58 3.63
C GLY A 99 -1.87 28.51 2.56
N ASP A 100 -0.66 29.01 2.84
CA ASP A 100 0.48 28.91 1.93
C ASP A 100 1.16 27.53 2.06
N THR A 101 0.56 26.53 1.42
CA THR A 101 1.09 25.16 1.45
C THR A 101 2.47 25.04 0.81
N VAL A 102 2.77 25.87 -0.20
CA VAL A 102 4.08 25.82 -0.89
C VAL A 102 5.17 26.27 0.07
N ALA A 103 5.00 27.42 0.72
CA ALA A 103 5.94 27.93 1.71
C ALA A 103 6.05 26.98 2.93
N ALA A 104 4.94 26.39 3.37
CA ALA A 104 4.96 25.41 4.46
C ALA A 104 5.83 24.19 4.12
N VAL A 105 5.67 23.60 2.95
CA VAL A 105 6.48 22.47 2.48
C VAL A 105 7.97 22.84 2.41
N ASP A 106 8.29 24.00 1.86
CA ASP A 106 9.67 24.48 1.79
C ASP A 106 10.30 24.56 3.18
N HIS A 107 9.62 25.20 4.14
CA HIS A 107 10.11 25.28 5.50
C HIS A 107 10.27 23.90 6.15
N TYR A 108 9.32 22.99 6.02
CA TYR A 108 9.43 21.65 6.58
C TYR A 108 10.61 20.87 5.99
N GLN A 109 10.87 20.95 4.68
CA GLN A 109 12.02 20.32 4.05
C GLN A 109 13.34 20.93 4.49
N ARG A 110 13.39 22.26 4.71
CA ARG A 110 14.57 22.97 5.21
C ARG A 110 15.00 22.52 6.61
N VAL A 111 14.07 22.02 7.45
CA VAL A 111 14.43 21.51 8.79
C VAL A 111 15.52 20.45 8.69
N ARG A 112 15.32 19.45 7.82
CA ARG A 112 16.33 18.39 7.61
C ARG A 112 17.65 18.92 7.06
N GLN A 113 17.58 19.85 6.13
CA GLN A 113 18.79 20.42 5.50
C GLN A 113 19.64 21.19 6.50
N ALA A 114 19.00 21.95 7.36
CA ALA A 114 19.66 22.79 8.33
C ALA A 114 20.13 22.03 9.58
N THR A 115 19.37 21.04 10.02
CA THR A 115 19.55 20.34 11.30
C THR A 115 19.18 18.86 11.19
N PRO A 116 19.96 18.03 10.44
CA PRO A 116 19.58 16.65 10.11
C PRO A 116 19.36 15.73 11.33
N ASP A 117 20.01 16.04 12.44
CA ASP A 117 19.96 15.23 13.68
C ASP A 117 18.94 15.74 14.72
N ALA A 118 18.18 16.80 14.40
CA ALA A 118 17.19 17.33 15.33
C ALA A 118 15.97 16.38 15.44
N SER A 119 15.42 16.30 16.65
CA SER A 119 14.31 15.38 16.98
C SER A 119 13.05 15.65 16.15
N ILE A 120 12.81 16.90 15.76
CA ILE A 120 11.63 17.30 14.99
C ILE A 120 11.68 16.93 13.48
N VAL A 121 12.85 16.48 12.97
CA VAL A 121 13.04 16.21 11.54
C VAL A 121 12.03 15.19 11.02
N ALA A 122 11.77 14.12 11.77
CA ALA A 122 10.77 13.13 11.38
C ALA A 122 9.36 13.74 11.23
N THR A 123 8.97 14.63 12.13
CA THR A 123 7.68 15.33 12.05
C THR A 123 7.65 16.28 10.86
N ALA A 124 8.70 17.05 10.66
CA ALA A 124 8.80 17.95 9.51
C ALA A 124 8.72 17.21 8.16
N GLU A 125 9.41 16.08 8.02
CA GLU A 125 9.30 15.26 6.79
C GLU A 125 7.90 14.70 6.57
N PHE A 126 7.22 14.27 7.64
CA PHE A 126 5.86 13.75 7.53
C PHE A 126 4.85 14.84 7.14
N ASP A 127 5.02 16.07 7.66
CA ASP A 127 4.18 17.22 7.36
C ASP A 127 4.49 17.78 5.95
N ALA A 128 5.76 17.79 5.54
CA ALA A 128 6.14 18.10 4.17
C ALA A 128 5.47 17.14 3.18
N ALA A 129 5.49 15.84 3.46
CA ALA A 129 4.82 14.86 2.62
C ALA A 129 3.31 15.09 2.55
N ALA A 130 2.66 15.49 3.64
CA ALA A 130 1.24 15.83 3.66
C ALA A 130 0.93 17.03 2.76
N GLY A 131 1.74 18.09 2.82
CA GLY A 131 1.62 19.25 1.96
C GLY A 131 1.82 18.90 0.48
N LEU A 132 2.84 18.11 0.15
CA LEU A 132 3.12 17.65 -1.22
C LEU A 132 1.97 16.83 -1.79
N LEU A 133 1.36 15.95 -0.98
CA LEU A 133 0.17 15.19 -1.39
C LEU A 133 -1.02 16.11 -1.65
N ALA A 134 -1.23 17.13 -0.82
CA ALA A 134 -2.29 18.11 -1.02
C ALA A 134 -2.10 18.95 -2.30
N MET A 135 -0.85 19.25 -2.65
CA MET A 135 -0.46 19.92 -3.89
C MET A 135 -0.47 18.99 -5.11
N GLN A 136 -0.71 17.68 -4.92
CA GLN A 136 -0.64 16.65 -5.95
C GLN A 136 0.78 16.49 -6.56
N ASP A 137 1.80 16.91 -5.85
CA ASP A 137 3.17 16.58 -6.24
C ASP A 137 3.53 15.16 -5.77
N TRP A 138 2.96 14.19 -6.49
CA TRP A 138 3.09 12.78 -6.18
C TRP A 138 4.55 12.30 -6.24
N THR A 139 5.37 12.95 -7.07
CA THR A 139 6.76 12.54 -7.27
C THR A 139 7.60 12.87 -6.05
N GLU A 140 7.56 14.11 -5.60
CA GLU A 140 8.30 14.51 -4.40
C GLU A 140 7.68 13.88 -3.14
N ALA A 141 6.34 13.80 -3.07
CA ALA A 141 5.66 13.14 -1.95
C ALA A 141 6.12 11.69 -1.77
N THR A 142 6.21 10.90 -2.85
CA THR A 142 6.72 9.51 -2.75
C THR A 142 8.17 9.47 -2.31
N ALA A 143 9.02 10.37 -2.79
CA ALA A 143 10.43 10.44 -2.40
C ALA A 143 10.59 10.75 -0.89
N VAL A 144 9.83 11.72 -0.38
CA VAL A 144 9.84 12.08 1.05
C VAL A 144 9.31 10.94 1.91
N LEU A 145 8.19 10.30 1.53
CA LEU A 145 7.60 9.19 2.27
C LEU A 145 8.50 7.96 2.30
N GLU A 146 9.16 7.62 1.19
CA GLU A 146 10.13 6.51 1.15
C GLU A 146 11.34 6.79 2.04
N ARG A 147 11.86 8.01 2.00
CA ARG A 147 12.95 8.45 2.89
C ARG A 147 12.53 8.35 4.34
N PHE A 148 11.33 8.84 4.69
CA PHE A 148 10.77 8.71 6.05
C PHE A 148 10.71 7.24 6.48
N ARG A 149 10.17 6.37 5.64
CA ARG A 149 10.06 4.93 5.92
C ARG A 149 11.42 4.32 6.27
N ASN A 150 12.43 4.64 5.49
CA ASN A 150 13.77 4.06 5.64
C ASN A 150 14.51 4.61 6.86
N ASN A 151 14.36 5.91 7.14
CA ASN A 151 15.08 6.56 8.23
C ASN A 151 14.41 6.32 9.61
N TYR A 152 13.09 6.10 9.64
CA TYR A 152 12.32 5.98 10.88
C TYR A 152 11.50 4.68 10.93
N PRO A 153 12.13 3.50 10.85
CA PRO A 153 11.41 2.22 10.69
C PRO A 153 10.49 1.89 11.88
N ASN A 154 10.75 2.45 13.06
CA ASN A 154 9.97 2.23 14.28
C ASN A 154 8.99 3.38 14.60
N ASP A 155 8.83 4.34 13.71
CA ASP A 155 7.90 5.45 13.92
C ASP A 155 6.45 4.96 13.89
N PRO A 156 5.58 5.37 14.82
CA PRO A 156 4.18 4.93 14.87
C PRO A 156 3.38 5.32 13.62
N ARG A 157 3.83 6.28 12.84
CA ARG A 157 3.21 6.74 11.59
C ARG A 157 3.50 5.83 10.39
N GLN A 158 4.28 4.75 10.51
CA GLN A 158 4.64 3.86 9.40
C GLN A 158 3.42 3.27 8.66
N GLY A 159 2.34 2.96 9.40
CA GLY A 159 1.09 2.51 8.79
C GLY A 159 0.46 3.58 7.89
N GLU A 160 0.47 4.85 8.34
CA GLU A 160 -0.02 5.98 7.56
C GLU A 160 0.86 6.26 6.34
N VAL A 161 2.19 6.20 6.51
CA VAL A 161 3.15 6.33 5.40
C VAL A 161 2.87 5.29 4.31
N THR A 162 2.60 4.05 4.69
CA THR A 162 2.27 2.98 3.74
C THR A 162 0.98 3.28 2.98
N ARG A 163 -0.07 3.78 3.65
CA ARG A 163 -1.32 4.16 3.00
C ARG A 163 -1.14 5.33 2.02
N ARG A 164 -0.41 6.36 2.45
CA ARG A 164 -0.12 7.53 1.60
C ARG A 164 0.70 7.16 0.37
N LEU A 165 1.68 6.28 0.50
CA LEU A 165 2.46 5.76 -0.62
C LEU A 165 1.59 4.96 -1.59
N ALA A 166 0.69 4.09 -1.11
CA ALA A 166 -0.22 3.35 -1.96
C ALA A 166 -1.06 4.28 -2.84
N MET A 167 -1.63 5.33 -2.24
CA MET A 167 -2.43 6.33 -2.96
C MET A 167 -1.61 7.16 -3.94
N ALA A 168 -0.43 7.60 -3.53
CA ALA A 168 0.47 8.37 -4.40
C ALA A 168 0.94 7.57 -5.61
N TYR A 169 1.26 6.28 -5.44
CA TYR A 169 1.62 5.42 -6.56
C TYR A 169 0.45 5.13 -7.50
N LEU A 170 -0.79 5.03 -6.98
CA LEU A 170 -1.98 4.95 -7.83
C LEU A 170 -2.14 6.22 -8.68
N ALA A 171 -2.01 7.39 -8.06
CA ALA A 171 -2.11 8.67 -8.76
C ALA A 171 -1.02 8.84 -9.83
N LYS A 172 0.17 8.25 -9.63
CA LYS A 172 1.27 8.21 -10.62
C LYS A 172 1.08 7.15 -11.70
N ALA A 173 -0.03 6.41 -11.72
CA ALA A 173 -0.23 5.26 -12.61
C ALA A 173 0.91 4.22 -12.49
N GLN A 174 1.38 3.97 -11.28
CA GLN A 174 2.41 2.99 -10.96
C GLN A 174 1.82 1.78 -10.23
N PRO A 175 1.07 0.90 -10.91
CA PRO A 175 0.28 -0.16 -10.27
C PRO A 175 1.14 -1.18 -9.52
N LEU A 176 2.36 -1.44 -9.97
CA LEU A 176 3.24 -2.41 -9.31
C LEU A 176 3.71 -1.91 -7.93
N GLN A 177 4.06 -0.64 -7.84
CA GLN A 177 4.46 -0.01 -6.58
C GLN A 177 3.26 0.09 -5.63
N ALA A 178 2.11 0.53 -6.14
CA ALA A 178 0.87 0.57 -5.37
C ALA A 178 0.49 -0.82 -4.84
N ALA A 179 0.58 -1.87 -5.66
CA ALA A 179 0.31 -3.25 -5.26
C ALA A 179 1.16 -3.68 -4.06
N ARG A 180 2.46 -3.35 -4.07
CA ARG A 180 3.36 -3.69 -2.95
C ARG A 180 2.95 -2.99 -1.65
N GLU A 181 2.49 -1.76 -1.73
CA GLU A 181 2.04 -1.02 -0.55
C GLU A 181 0.72 -1.58 -0.01
N PHE A 182 -0.25 -1.88 -0.87
CA PHE A 182 -1.48 -2.56 -0.47
C PHE A 182 -1.22 -3.97 0.10
N GLU A 183 -0.26 -4.71 -0.46
CA GLU A 183 0.16 -6.01 0.10
C GLU A 183 0.70 -5.86 1.52
N ARG A 184 1.49 -4.83 1.81
CA ARG A 184 1.98 -4.52 3.18
C ARG A 184 0.83 -4.25 4.14
N ILE A 185 -0.16 -3.45 3.73
CA ILE A 185 -1.38 -3.21 4.51
C ILE A 185 -2.13 -4.52 4.73
N GLY A 186 -2.33 -5.30 3.67
CA GLY A 186 -3.07 -6.55 3.70
C GLY A 186 -2.46 -7.62 4.60
N ARG A 187 -1.14 -7.62 4.77
CA ARG A 187 -0.42 -8.58 5.63
C ARG A 187 -0.24 -8.11 7.06
N GLY A 188 -0.16 -6.81 7.31
CA GLY A 188 0.29 -6.26 8.59
C GLY A 188 -0.72 -5.39 9.36
N HIS A 189 -1.80 -4.92 8.74
CA HIS A 189 -2.71 -4.00 9.39
C HIS A 189 -3.52 -4.70 10.51
N ALA A 190 -3.77 -4.00 11.63
CA ALA A 190 -4.51 -4.56 12.76
C ALA A 190 -5.99 -4.81 12.44
N ASP A 191 -6.63 -3.89 11.69
CA ASP A 191 -8.04 -4.01 11.29
C ASP A 191 -8.22 -5.07 10.20
N PRO A 192 -9.01 -6.15 10.46
CA PRO A 192 -9.28 -7.20 9.48
C PRO A 192 -10.01 -6.71 8.23
N LYS A 193 -10.86 -5.67 8.35
CA LYS A 193 -11.58 -5.10 7.21
C LYS A 193 -10.59 -4.43 6.25
N LEU A 194 -9.70 -3.62 6.77
CA LEU A 194 -8.66 -2.97 5.96
C LEU A 194 -7.69 -3.99 5.36
N ARG A 195 -7.31 -5.05 6.10
CA ARG A 195 -6.50 -6.15 5.54
C ARG A 195 -7.19 -6.80 4.35
N ARG A 196 -8.49 -7.12 4.49
CA ARG A 196 -9.26 -7.76 3.44
C ARG A 196 -9.32 -6.91 2.17
N GLU A 197 -9.65 -5.63 2.32
CA GLU A 197 -9.73 -4.69 1.21
C GLU A 197 -8.37 -4.51 0.54
N ALA A 198 -7.31 -4.37 1.32
CA ALA A 198 -5.96 -4.18 0.81
C ALA A 198 -5.41 -5.42 0.08
N LEU A 199 -5.66 -6.64 0.58
CA LEU A 199 -5.28 -7.87 -0.13
C LEU A 199 -5.97 -7.98 -1.49
N TRP A 200 -7.24 -7.60 -1.56
CA TRP A 200 -8.00 -7.58 -2.81
C TRP A 200 -7.40 -6.59 -3.80
N GLN A 201 -7.23 -5.34 -3.37
CA GLN A 201 -6.65 -4.27 -4.19
C GLN A 201 -5.24 -4.62 -4.69
N ALA A 202 -4.40 -5.18 -3.82
CA ALA A 202 -3.07 -5.63 -4.21
C ALA A 202 -3.12 -6.72 -5.29
N ALA A 203 -4.01 -7.71 -5.15
CA ALA A 203 -4.17 -8.79 -6.11
C ALA A 203 -4.65 -8.28 -7.48
N GLU A 204 -5.61 -7.36 -7.51
CA GLU A 204 -6.09 -6.71 -8.75
C GLU A 204 -4.97 -5.90 -9.42
N LEU A 205 -4.23 -5.11 -8.66
CA LEU A 205 -3.12 -4.33 -9.18
C LEU A 205 -1.98 -5.20 -9.72
N TYR A 206 -1.64 -6.30 -9.03
CA TYR A 206 -0.69 -7.27 -9.58
C TYR A 206 -1.22 -7.95 -10.84
N THR A 207 -2.52 -8.20 -10.93
CA THR A 207 -3.14 -8.74 -12.15
C THR A 207 -3.03 -7.75 -13.31
N THR A 208 -3.32 -6.48 -13.06
CA THR A 208 -3.18 -5.39 -14.05
C THR A 208 -1.72 -5.21 -14.49
N ALA A 209 -0.78 -5.37 -13.57
CA ALA A 209 0.66 -5.32 -13.86
C ALA A 209 1.21 -6.63 -14.43
N GLU A 210 0.36 -7.59 -14.78
CA GLU A 210 0.70 -8.93 -15.31
C GLU A 210 1.62 -9.76 -14.39
N ARG A 211 1.65 -9.44 -13.10
CA ARG A 211 2.37 -10.19 -12.07
C ARG A 211 1.50 -11.31 -11.50
N TYR A 212 1.00 -12.16 -12.39
CA TYR A 212 0.03 -13.21 -12.06
C TYR A 212 0.43 -14.14 -10.90
N PRO A 213 1.68 -14.60 -10.75
CA PRO A 213 2.05 -15.43 -9.60
C PRO A 213 1.86 -14.72 -8.25
N ALA A 214 2.16 -13.41 -8.18
CA ALA A 214 1.94 -12.60 -6.97
C ALA A 214 0.43 -12.43 -6.71
N ALA A 215 -0.35 -12.10 -7.75
CA ALA A 215 -1.81 -11.97 -7.65
C ALA A 215 -2.45 -13.27 -7.11
N VAL A 216 -2.08 -14.42 -7.66
CA VAL A 216 -2.58 -15.74 -7.22
C VAL A 216 -2.22 -16.01 -5.77
N GLY A 217 -1.00 -15.65 -5.34
CA GLY A 217 -0.58 -15.76 -3.94
C GLY A 217 -1.51 -15.01 -3.02
N LEU A 218 -1.84 -13.76 -3.35
CA LEU A 218 -2.73 -12.91 -2.56
C LEU A 218 -4.20 -13.37 -2.59
N TYR A 219 -4.71 -13.83 -3.73
CA TYR A 219 -6.05 -14.42 -3.78
C TYR A 219 -6.15 -15.71 -2.94
N ARG A 220 -5.10 -16.54 -2.89
CA ARG A 220 -5.03 -17.70 -1.98
C ARG A 220 -5.02 -17.27 -0.52
N ASP A 221 -4.21 -16.26 -0.16
CA ASP A 221 -4.19 -15.69 1.18
C ASP A 221 -5.56 -15.12 1.56
N TYR A 222 -6.22 -14.43 0.62
CA TYR A 222 -7.58 -13.91 0.79
C TYR A 222 -8.58 -15.01 1.11
N VAL A 223 -8.65 -16.05 0.29
CA VAL A 223 -9.58 -17.19 0.48
C VAL A 223 -9.38 -17.86 1.84
N LYS A 224 -8.10 -18.00 2.26
CA LYS A 224 -7.75 -18.62 3.54
C LYS A 224 -8.15 -17.76 4.75
N GLN A 225 -7.89 -16.45 4.68
CA GLN A 225 -8.12 -15.55 5.82
C GLN A 225 -9.55 -15.03 5.90
N PHE A 226 -10.18 -14.85 4.74
CA PHE A 226 -11.52 -14.23 4.62
C PHE A 226 -12.47 -15.13 3.82
N PRO A 227 -12.89 -16.28 4.36
CA PRO A 227 -13.84 -17.16 3.70
C PRO A 227 -15.24 -16.54 3.58
N ARG A 228 -15.47 -15.39 4.24
CA ARG A 228 -16.70 -14.60 4.23
C ARG A 228 -16.40 -13.12 3.99
N PRO A 229 -17.27 -12.39 3.25
CA PRO A 229 -18.46 -12.86 2.54
C PRO A 229 -18.14 -13.91 1.48
N LEU A 230 -19.02 -14.91 1.34
CA LEU A 230 -18.79 -16.07 0.46
C LEU A 230 -18.58 -15.65 -1.01
N GLU A 231 -19.39 -14.70 -1.48
CA GLU A 231 -19.34 -14.24 -2.88
C GLU A 231 -17.93 -13.74 -3.26
N GLN A 232 -17.36 -12.86 -2.45
CA GLN A 232 -15.99 -12.36 -2.68
C GLN A 232 -14.94 -13.47 -2.60
N ALA A 233 -15.10 -14.41 -1.67
CA ALA A 233 -14.20 -15.54 -1.56
C ALA A 233 -14.30 -16.50 -2.76
N VAL A 234 -15.48 -16.63 -3.38
CA VAL A 234 -15.68 -17.41 -4.62
C VAL A 234 -15.09 -16.65 -5.83
N GLU A 235 -15.26 -15.33 -5.89
CA GLU A 235 -14.60 -14.51 -6.93
C GLU A 235 -13.06 -14.64 -6.86
N ALA A 236 -12.47 -14.61 -5.68
CA ALA A 236 -11.03 -14.82 -5.54
C ALA A 236 -10.58 -16.17 -6.10
N ARG A 237 -11.36 -17.24 -5.86
CA ARG A 237 -11.12 -18.57 -6.47
C ARG A 237 -11.21 -18.53 -7.98
N GLN A 238 -12.20 -17.81 -8.53
CA GLN A 238 -12.36 -17.63 -9.97
C GLN A 238 -11.14 -16.94 -10.60
N HIS A 239 -10.58 -15.92 -9.97
CA HIS A 239 -9.34 -15.30 -10.45
C HIS A 239 -8.16 -16.29 -10.50
N ILE A 240 -8.07 -17.19 -9.51
CA ILE A 240 -7.04 -18.25 -9.50
C ILE A 240 -7.28 -19.25 -10.64
N VAL A 241 -8.54 -19.65 -10.90
CA VAL A 241 -8.90 -20.52 -12.02
C VAL A 241 -8.48 -19.90 -13.35
N LEU A 242 -8.82 -18.63 -13.59
CA LEU A 242 -8.47 -17.91 -14.82
C LEU A 242 -6.94 -17.84 -15.04
N HIS A 243 -6.17 -17.65 -13.97
CA HIS A 243 -4.72 -17.70 -14.06
C HIS A 243 -4.22 -19.09 -14.50
N HIS A 244 -4.70 -20.15 -13.86
CA HIS A 244 -4.29 -21.51 -14.20
C HIS A 244 -4.75 -21.93 -15.60
N GLN A 245 -5.87 -21.40 -16.07
CA GLN A 245 -6.33 -21.57 -17.45
C GLN A 245 -5.34 -20.94 -18.46
N ARG A 246 -4.93 -19.68 -18.22
CA ARG A 246 -3.95 -18.97 -19.07
C ARG A 246 -2.59 -19.65 -19.12
N THR A 247 -2.16 -20.26 -18.02
CA THR A 247 -0.89 -20.97 -17.92
C THR A 247 -0.98 -22.44 -18.29
N ASN A 248 -2.13 -22.89 -18.78
CA ASN A 248 -2.43 -24.29 -19.15
C ASN A 248 -2.12 -25.29 -18.01
N ASN A 249 -2.24 -24.85 -16.74
CA ASN A 249 -2.08 -25.69 -15.58
C ASN A 249 -3.41 -26.37 -15.23
N ILE A 250 -3.78 -27.38 -16.02
CA ILE A 250 -5.07 -28.08 -15.93
C ILE A 250 -5.31 -28.68 -14.54
N ARG A 251 -4.28 -29.22 -13.89
CA ARG A 251 -4.41 -29.84 -12.57
C ARG A 251 -4.85 -28.84 -11.49
N GLU A 252 -4.18 -27.71 -11.40
CA GLU A 252 -4.52 -26.68 -10.42
C GLU A 252 -5.86 -25.99 -10.81
N GLN A 253 -6.12 -25.80 -12.10
CA GLN A 253 -7.40 -25.28 -12.56
C GLN A 253 -8.55 -26.17 -12.08
N GLN A 254 -8.49 -27.49 -12.31
CA GLN A 254 -9.51 -28.44 -11.86
C GLN A 254 -9.70 -28.45 -10.34
N ARG A 255 -8.60 -28.34 -9.59
CA ARG A 255 -8.65 -28.24 -8.14
C ARG A 255 -9.47 -27.02 -7.68
N TRP A 256 -9.18 -25.84 -8.24
CA TRP A 256 -9.89 -24.61 -7.87
C TRP A 256 -11.33 -24.54 -8.39
N LEU A 257 -11.62 -25.16 -9.55
CA LEU A 257 -12.99 -25.34 -10.03
C LEU A 257 -13.81 -26.18 -9.02
N ASN A 258 -13.27 -27.30 -8.56
CA ASN A 258 -13.93 -28.09 -7.52
C ASN A 258 -14.10 -27.31 -6.20
N ASP A 259 -13.15 -26.48 -5.82
CA ASP A 259 -13.24 -25.65 -4.60
C ASP A 259 -14.37 -24.59 -4.70
N ILE A 260 -14.61 -24.03 -5.91
CA ILE A 260 -15.76 -23.16 -6.19
C ILE A 260 -17.08 -23.92 -6.02
N ILE A 261 -17.18 -25.10 -6.61
CA ILE A 261 -18.40 -25.94 -6.55
C ILE A 261 -18.72 -26.30 -5.09
N GLN A 262 -17.71 -26.77 -4.35
CA GLN A 262 -17.89 -27.12 -2.93
C GLN A 262 -18.27 -25.90 -2.08
N ALA A 263 -17.66 -24.75 -2.33
CA ALA A 263 -17.99 -23.51 -1.62
C ALA A 263 -19.45 -23.11 -1.82
N ASP A 264 -20.00 -23.24 -3.05
CA ASP A 264 -21.42 -22.98 -3.32
C ASP A 264 -22.33 -24.03 -2.69
N GLN A 265 -21.99 -25.33 -2.78
CA GLN A 265 -22.77 -26.41 -2.21
C GLN A 265 -22.90 -26.32 -0.68
N HIS A 266 -21.85 -25.89 0.00
CA HIS A 266 -21.83 -25.74 1.48
C HIS A 266 -22.22 -24.34 1.95
N SER A 267 -22.73 -23.49 1.08
CA SER A 267 -23.02 -22.07 1.33
C SER A 267 -24.20 -21.82 2.27
N GLY A 268 -25.18 -22.74 2.32
CA GLY A 268 -26.40 -22.56 3.09
C GLY A 268 -27.11 -21.25 2.73
N THR A 269 -27.41 -20.44 3.74
CA THR A 269 -28.06 -19.12 3.56
C THR A 269 -27.19 -18.04 2.90
N GLN A 270 -25.92 -18.30 2.69
CA GLN A 270 -25.00 -17.35 2.02
C GLN A 270 -24.88 -17.56 0.52
N ARG A 271 -25.62 -18.52 -0.01
CA ARG A 271 -25.70 -18.76 -1.46
C ARG A 271 -26.33 -17.56 -2.14
N THR A 272 -25.62 -17.03 -3.15
CA THR A 272 -26.12 -15.94 -3.98
C THR A 272 -26.29 -16.41 -5.43
N ASP A 273 -27.00 -15.66 -6.24
CA ASP A 273 -27.08 -15.94 -7.68
C ASP A 273 -25.68 -15.93 -8.31
N ARG A 274 -24.79 -15.08 -7.81
CA ARG A 274 -23.41 -15.01 -8.30
C ARG A 274 -22.59 -16.24 -7.95
N THR A 275 -22.67 -16.75 -6.71
CA THR A 275 -21.94 -17.98 -6.34
C THR A 275 -22.47 -19.18 -7.12
N ARG A 276 -23.80 -19.27 -7.29
CA ARG A 276 -24.45 -20.29 -8.11
C ARG A 276 -24.00 -20.22 -9.57
N TYR A 277 -23.94 -19.03 -10.14
CA TYR A 277 -23.47 -18.81 -11.52
C TYR A 277 -22.02 -19.30 -11.69
N LEU A 278 -21.11 -18.89 -10.81
CA LEU A 278 -19.70 -19.31 -10.89
C LEU A 278 -19.53 -20.82 -10.70
N ALA A 279 -20.31 -21.43 -9.80
CA ALA A 279 -20.26 -22.87 -9.59
C ALA A 279 -20.81 -23.65 -10.81
N ALA A 280 -21.88 -23.16 -11.45
CA ALA A 280 -22.41 -23.74 -12.68
C ALA A 280 -21.38 -23.73 -13.81
N HIS A 281 -20.70 -22.60 -14.01
CA HIS A 281 -19.63 -22.49 -15.00
C HIS A 281 -18.40 -23.33 -14.66
N ALA A 282 -18.05 -23.44 -13.39
CA ALA A 282 -16.99 -24.31 -12.92
C ALA A 282 -17.31 -25.79 -13.25
N GLN A 283 -18.56 -26.23 -13.00
CA GLN A 283 -19.03 -27.57 -13.30
C GLN A 283 -19.04 -27.84 -14.81
N LEU A 284 -19.49 -26.87 -15.63
CA LEU A 284 -19.48 -26.96 -17.08
C LEU A 284 -18.04 -27.11 -17.63
N THR A 285 -17.09 -26.39 -17.06
CA THR A 285 -15.67 -26.47 -17.42
C THR A 285 -15.09 -27.85 -17.10
N LEU A 286 -15.39 -28.40 -15.92
CA LEU A 286 -14.99 -29.77 -15.57
C LEU A 286 -15.61 -30.82 -16.48
N ALA A 287 -16.89 -30.67 -16.85
CA ALA A 287 -17.55 -31.51 -17.83
C ALA A 287 -16.84 -31.49 -19.18
N GLY A 288 -16.41 -30.29 -19.63
CA GLY A 288 -15.60 -30.13 -20.84
C GLY A 288 -14.27 -30.91 -20.79
N HIS A 289 -13.58 -30.90 -19.65
CA HIS A 289 -12.37 -31.71 -19.47
C HIS A 289 -12.64 -33.21 -19.53
N ALA A 290 -13.72 -33.67 -18.89
CA ALA A 290 -14.14 -35.07 -18.96
C ALA A 290 -14.53 -35.48 -20.42
N HIS A 291 -15.23 -34.60 -21.14
CA HIS A 291 -15.57 -34.80 -22.55
C HIS A 291 -14.33 -34.90 -23.43
N GLN A 292 -13.32 -34.06 -23.21
CA GLN A 292 -12.05 -34.16 -23.95
C GLN A 292 -11.36 -35.51 -23.72
N GLN A 293 -11.32 -36.01 -22.46
CA GLN A 293 -10.76 -37.34 -22.19
C GLN A 293 -11.51 -38.44 -22.94
N TYR A 294 -12.84 -38.39 -22.96
CA TYR A 294 -13.67 -39.28 -23.73
C TYR A 294 -13.32 -39.21 -25.24
N ARG A 295 -13.24 -38.01 -25.81
CA ARG A 295 -12.99 -37.75 -27.22
C ARG A 295 -11.62 -38.29 -27.68
N HIS A 296 -10.58 -38.12 -26.86
CA HIS A 296 -9.23 -38.57 -27.17
C HIS A 296 -9.02 -40.08 -26.99
N THR A 297 -10.01 -40.81 -26.46
CA THR A 297 -9.92 -42.25 -26.26
C THR A 297 -10.45 -42.97 -27.51
N SER A 298 -9.55 -43.54 -28.31
CA SER A 298 -9.88 -44.30 -29.49
C SER A 298 -10.35 -45.72 -29.16
N LEU A 299 -11.15 -46.32 -30.06
CA LEU A 299 -11.46 -47.75 -30.04
C LEU A 299 -10.30 -48.51 -30.67
N THR A 300 -9.73 -49.47 -29.95
CA THR A 300 -8.56 -50.28 -30.33
C THR A 300 -8.81 -51.73 -29.99
N LEU A 301 -8.14 -52.65 -30.64
CA LEU A 301 -8.19 -54.06 -30.27
C LEU A 301 -7.45 -54.32 -28.94
N PRO A 302 -7.94 -55.20 -28.08
CA PRO A 302 -9.22 -55.92 -28.19
C PRO A 302 -10.43 -55.00 -27.92
N LEU A 303 -11.36 -54.94 -28.86
CA LEU A 303 -12.46 -53.96 -28.87
C LEU A 303 -13.29 -53.95 -27.57
N LYS A 304 -13.52 -55.11 -26.97
CA LYS A 304 -14.29 -55.22 -25.70
C LYS A 304 -13.68 -54.36 -24.59
N LYS A 305 -12.35 -54.32 -24.47
CA LYS A 305 -11.65 -53.56 -23.40
C LYS A 305 -11.70 -52.05 -23.73
N SER A 306 -11.38 -51.65 -24.93
CA SER A 306 -11.36 -50.23 -25.33
C SER A 306 -12.77 -49.62 -25.30
N LEU A 307 -13.80 -50.37 -25.70
CA LEU A 307 -15.20 -49.95 -25.64
C LEU A 307 -15.65 -49.75 -24.16
N ALA A 308 -15.30 -50.68 -23.30
CA ALA A 308 -15.63 -50.54 -21.86
C ALA A 308 -15.00 -49.27 -21.24
N THR A 309 -13.73 -48.97 -21.60
CA THR A 309 -13.05 -47.76 -21.18
C THR A 309 -13.73 -46.50 -21.74
N LYS A 310 -14.02 -46.48 -23.06
CA LYS A 310 -14.67 -45.36 -23.72
C LYS A 310 -16.06 -45.08 -23.14
N LYS A 311 -16.85 -46.17 -22.88
CA LYS A 311 -18.16 -46.06 -22.25
C LYS A 311 -18.08 -45.42 -20.84
N ARG A 312 -17.15 -45.89 -20.01
CA ARG A 312 -16.94 -45.32 -18.65
C ARG A 312 -16.62 -43.84 -18.70
N LEU A 313 -15.78 -43.39 -19.64
CA LEU A 313 -15.45 -41.98 -19.83
C LEU A 313 -16.62 -41.17 -20.36
N MET A 314 -17.44 -41.78 -21.24
CA MET A 314 -18.68 -41.19 -21.71
C MET A 314 -19.67 -40.97 -20.57
N ASP A 315 -19.91 -42.00 -19.75
CA ASP A 315 -20.85 -41.94 -18.62
C ASP A 315 -20.39 -40.85 -17.61
N ASN A 316 -19.08 -40.75 -17.34
CA ASN A 316 -18.54 -39.70 -16.53
C ASN A 316 -18.78 -38.29 -17.13
N ALA A 317 -18.54 -38.10 -18.42
CA ALA A 317 -18.77 -36.79 -19.05
C ALA A 317 -20.24 -36.39 -19.04
N LEU A 318 -21.16 -37.36 -19.36
CA LEU A 318 -22.60 -37.14 -19.29
C LEU A 318 -23.05 -36.74 -17.88
N GLN A 319 -22.57 -37.43 -16.85
CA GLN A 319 -22.89 -37.10 -15.48
C GLN A 319 -22.42 -35.70 -15.10
N GLN A 320 -21.22 -35.30 -15.53
CA GLN A 320 -20.71 -33.94 -15.25
C GLN A 320 -21.55 -32.85 -15.95
N TYR A 321 -22.03 -33.09 -17.19
CA TYR A 321 -22.95 -32.16 -17.86
C TYR A 321 -24.33 -32.12 -17.20
N ASP A 322 -24.86 -33.26 -16.75
CA ASP A 322 -26.11 -33.30 -15.97
C ASP A 322 -26.00 -32.46 -14.68
N HIS A 323 -24.90 -32.61 -13.94
CA HIS A 323 -24.64 -31.77 -12.76
C HIS A 323 -24.56 -30.27 -13.11
N ALA A 324 -23.96 -29.92 -14.26
CA ALA A 324 -23.91 -28.53 -14.71
C ALA A 324 -25.31 -27.98 -15.04
N ALA A 325 -26.12 -28.76 -15.76
CA ALA A 325 -27.50 -28.38 -16.10
C ALA A 325 -28.38 -28.24 -14.84
N GLY A 326 -28.15 -29.05 -13.82
CA GLY A 326 -28.87 -29.03 -12.54
C GLY A 326 -28.77 -27.72 -11.77
N TYR A 327 -27.81 -26.84 -12.09
CA TYR A 327 -27.75 -25.49 -11.53
C TYR A 327 -28.86 -24.55 -12.01
N GLY A 328 -29.54 -24.90 -13.13
CA GLY A 328 -30.66 -24.12 -13.68
C GLY A 328 -30.26 -22.75 -14.25
N ILE A 329 -29.00 -22.59 -14.69
CA ILE A 329 -28.53 -21.41 -15.41
C ILE A 329 -28.72 -21.65 -16.90
N SER A 330 -29.56 -20.84 -17.57
CA SER A 330 -30.02 -21.08 -18.93
C SER A 330 -28.88 -21.34 -19.94
N GLU A 331 -27.84 -20.51 -19.92
CA GLU A 331 -26.70 -20.68 -20.84
C GLU A 331 -25.89 -21.95 -20.54
N VAL A 332 -25.72 -22.32 -19.27
CA VAL A 332 -25.03 -23.54 -18.85
C VAL A 332 -25.83 -24.77 -19.22
N THR A 333 -27.15 -24.74 -18.98
CA THR A 333 -28.07 -25.82 -19.35
C THR A 333 -28.09 -26.07 -20.88
N THR A 334 -28.14 -24.99 -21.66
CA THR A 334 -28.10 -25.06 -23.12
C THR A 334 -26.76 -25.66 -23.61
N ALA A 335 -25.65 -25.20 -23.08
CA ALA A 335 -24.33 -25.72 -23.43
C ALA A 335 -24.17 -27.20 -23.01
N ALA A 336 -24.61 -27.57 -21.81
CA ALA A 336 -24.57 -28.96 -21.34
C ALA A 336 -25.38 -29.89 -22.24
N THR A 337 -26.60 -29.48 -22.60
CA THR A 337 -27.47 -30.26 -23.52
C THR A 337 -26.84 -30.44 -24.89
N TYR A 338 -26.27 -29.38 -25.47
CA TYR A 338 -25.55 -29.43 -26.71
C TYR A 338 -24.38 -30.41 -26.69
N HIS A 339 -23.53 -30.33 -25.68
CA HIS A 339 -22.38 -31.22 -25.55
C HIS A 339 -22.78 -32.67 -25.26
N THR A 340 -23.88 -32.89 -24.52
CA THR A 340 -24.48 -34.22 -24.35
C THR A 340 -24.84 -34.84 -25.70
N ALA A 341 -25.51 -34.10 -26.58
CA ALA A 341 -25.84 -34.56 -27.92
C ALA A 341 -24.58 -34.87 -28.77
N GLN A 342 -23.54 -34.03 -28.64
CA GLN A 342 -22.25 -34.28 -29.30
C GLN A 342 -21.59 -35.59 -28.85
N ILE A 343 -21.64 -35.93 -27.54
CA ILE A 343 -21.07 -37.17 -27.03
C ILE A 343 -21.73 -38.39 -27.70
N TYR A 344 -23.07 -38.38 -27.82
CA TYR A 344 -23.79 -39.49 -28.51
C TYR A 344 -23.47 -39.59 -29.99
N SER A 345 -23.38 -38.46 -30.71
CA SER A 345 -22.95 -38.43 -32.13
C SER A 345 -21.55 -39.01 -32.28
N GLN A 346 -20.59 -38.58 -31.46
CA GLN A 346 -19.22 -39.08 -31.50
C GLN A 346 -19.09 -40.57 -31.18
N LEU A 347 -19.95 -41.11 -30.31
CA LEU A 347 -20.00 -42.56 -30.07
C LEU A 347 -20.45 -43.30 -31.32
N GLY A 348 -21.51 -42.83 -31.97
CA GLY A 348 -22.02 -43.43 -33.22
C GLY A 348 -20.94 -43.47 -34.29
N GLU A 349 -20.26 -42.35 -34.53
CA GLU A 349 -19.15 -42.23 -35.48
C GLU A 349 -18.00 -43.21 -35.15
N ALA A 350 -17.60 -43.29 -33.88
CA ALA A 350 -16.52 -44.16 -33.43
C ALA A 350 -16.84 -45.64 -33.63
N LEU A 351 -18.11 -46.03 -33.42
CA LEU A 351 -18.58 -47.41 -33.66
C LEU A 351 -18.59 -47.75 -35.13
N LEU A 352 -19.06 -46.85 -35.98
CA LEU A 352 -19.06 -47.06 -37.46
C LEU A 352 -17.63 -47.19 -38.02
N GLN A 353 -16.69 -46.39 -37.49
CA GLN A 353 -15.26 -46.45 -37.86
C GLN A 353 -14.57 -47.72 -37.37
N SER A 354 -15.00 -48.29 -36.26
CA SER A 354 -14.40 -49.50 -35.70
C SER A 354 -14.80 -50.79 -36.43
N GLN A 355 -15.80 -50.71 -37.32
CA GLN A 355 -16.24 -51.83 -38.16
C GLN A 355 -15.47 -51.90 -39.48
N ARG A 356 -14.66 -50.92 -39.76
CA ARG A 356 -13.77 -50.87 -40.94
C ARG A 356 -12.36 -51.26 -40.53
#